data_68108eba8ca2e0d44604186e6d15fa00
#
_entry.id   68108eba8ca2e0d44604186e6d15fa00
#
_cell.length_a   1.000
_cell.length_b   1.000
_cell.length_c   1.000
_cell.angle_alpha   90.00
_cell.angle_beta   90.00
_cell.angle_gamma   90.00
#
_symmetry.space_group_name_H-M   'P 1'
#
loop_
_entity.id
_entity.type
_entity.pdbx_description
1 polymer ?
#
loop_
_entity_poly.entity_id
_entity_poly.type
_entity_poly.pdbx_seq_one_letter_code
_entity_poly.pdbx_strand_id
1 'polypeptide(L)'
;IFKHPAYRLLSQNELIATLKEVAPAELKDRSISFWKKVVEQLKTTASIQQSLDELDYPNDLVVFQNGCYDITLKEFRKATPEDKFINYNDITYNPDNADNNHVTKAFFNQISGGDKDLLRVLWSVIGAILAPNACFKKFFYLYGKPDTGKSVFGSLCEHLVGINNCSHISLEQFSNSKYSSARLYNKMLNTSLDNSSSVLKNLGDLKRFTSGGKDYLETEVKYGGFHKLRPDHIKLLFASNSLPLVSSKEDPKSIRNRILIVPFMNTVPAEERNENLLQELLLEKDYIMNSEAMWRFMD
;
A
#
# COMPACT_ATOMS: atom_id res chain seq x y z
N ILE A 1 16.44 -9.04 8.63
CA ILE A 1 16.27 -10.50 8.79
C ILE A 1 15.08 -10.94 7.97
N PHE A 2 15.25 -12.02 7.21
CA PHE A 2 14.13 -12.65 6.51
C PHE A 2 13.22 -13.36 7.53
N LYS A 3 11.96 -12.96 7.56
CA LYS A 3 10.86 -13.68 8.21
C LYS A 3 9.79 -13.85 7.14
N HIS A 4 9.58 -15.09 6.70
CA HIS A 4 8.61 -15.38 5.65
C HIS A 4 7.33 -14.53 5.80
N PRO A 5 6.87 -13.87 4.74
CA PRO A 5 7.35 -13.92 3.34
C PRO A 5 8.38 -12.82 2.98
N ALA A 6 8.80 -11.96 3.90
CA ALA A 6 9.59 -10.79 3.56
C ALA A 6 10.72 -10.51 4.58
N TYR A 7 11.66 -9.65 4.18
CA TYR A 7 12.66 -9.10 5.09
C TYR A 7 12.02 -8.04 6.00
N ARG A 8 12.35 -8.11 7.30
CA ARG A 8 11.90 -7.13 8.29
C ARG A 8 13.07 -6.34 8.83
N LEU A 9 12.86 -5.03 8.96
CA LEU A 9 13.70 -4.19 9.80
C LEU A 9 13.37 -4.51 11.26
N LEU A 10 14.41 -4.87 12.02
CA LEU A 10 14.28 -5.12 13.45
C LEU A 10 14.94 -3.99 14.23
N SER A 11 14.31 -3.58 15.31
CA SER A 11 14.98 -2.80 16.36
C SER A 11 16.12 -3.63 16.98
N GLN A 12 17.05 -2.95 17.66
CA GLN A 12 18.15 -3.65 18.32
C GLN A 12 17.66 -4.69 19.35
N ASN A 13 16.57 -4.40 20.06
CA ASN A 13 16.01 -5.32 21.05
C ASN A 13 15.34 -6.53 20.40
N GLU A 14 14.60 -6.35 19.31
CA GLU A 14 13.99 -7.46 18.55
C GLU A 14 15.07 -8.33 17.91
N LEU A 15 16.15 -7.72 17.39
CA LEU A 15 17.27 -8.49 16.85
C LEU A 15 17.95 -9.32 17.93
N ILE A 16 18.18 -8.77 19.12
CA ILE A 16 18.72 -9.51 20.27
C ILE A 16 17.80 -10.67 20.66
N ALA A 17 16.49 -10.45 20.72
CA ALA A 17 15.51 -11.50 21.03
C ALA A 17 15.60 -12.64 20.01
N THR A 18 15.57 -12.30 18.71
CA THR A 18 15.69 -13.30 17.63
C THR A 18 17.02 -14.07 17.70
N LEU A 19 18.14 -13.39 17.97
CA LEU A 19 19.44 -14.05 18.11
C LEU A 19 19.47 -15.01 19.29
N LYS A 20 18.83 -14.66 20.41
CA LYS A 20 18.71 -15.55 21.58
C LYS A 20 17.88 -16.80 21.27
N GLU A 21 16.84 -16.70 20.46
CA GLU A 21 16.02 -17.86 20.08
C GLU A 21 16.84 -18.92 19.35
N VAL A 22 17.72 -18.50 18.42
CA VAL A 22 18.53 -19.41 17.58
C VAL A 22 19.88 -19.76 18.16
N ALA A 23 20.30 -19.10 19.25
CA ALA A 23 21.59 -19.31 19.87
C ALA A 23 21.68 -20.68 20.57
N PRO A 24 22.90 -21.27 20.66
CA PRO A 24 23.15 -22.40 21.53
C PRO A 24 22.72 -22.14 22.97
N ALA A 25 22.28 -23.18 23.68
CA ALA A 25 21.74 -23.05 25.04
C ALA A 25 22.69 -22.32 26.00
N GLU A 26 24.01 -22.57 25.88
CA GLU A 26 25.03 -21.97 26.74
C GLU A 26 25.16 -20.44 26.57
N LEU A 27 24.66 -19.90 25.45
CA LEU A 27 24.73 -18.47 25.16
C LEU A 27 23.43 -17.73 25.46
N LYS A 28 22.30 -18.41 25.59
CA LYS A 28 20.98 -17.78 25.76
C LYS A 28 20.90 -16.87 26.98
N ASP A 29 21.53 -17.29 28.08
CA ASP A 29 21.53 -16.60 29.37
C ASP A 29 22.61 -15.52 29.50
N ARG A 30 23.40 -15.27 28.46
CA ARG A 30 24.38 -14.18 28.47
C ARG A 30 23.71 -12.82 28.64
N SER A 31 24.47 -11.91 29.26
CA SER A 31 24.00 -10.55 29.55
C SER A 31 23.58 -9.77 28.32
N ILE A 32 22.69 -8.78 28.49
CA ILE A 32 22.30 -7.87 27.40
C ILE A 32 23.50 -7.16 26.79
N SER A 33 24.51 -6.83 27.57
CA SER A 33 25.73 -6.18 27.07
C SER A 33 26.54 -7.08 26.13
N PHE A 34 26.58 -8.38 26.37
CA PHE A 34 27.13 -9.36 25.44
C PHE A 34 26.37 -9.34 24.10
N TRP A 35 25.04 -9.42 24.13
CA TRP A 35 24.24 -9.43 22.93
C TRP A 35 24.30 -8.12 22.15
N LYS A 36 24.41 -6.98 22.81
CA LYS A 36 24.65 -5.69 22.15
C LYS A 36 25.98 -5.69 21.38
N LYS A 37 27.06 -6.25 21.94
CA LYS A 37 28.33 -6.40 21.22
C LYS A 37 28.21 -7.32 20.00
N VAL A 38 27.49 -8.44 20.13
CA VAL A 38 27.21 -9.33 18.99
C VAL A 38 26.48 -8.59 17.87
N VAL A 39 25.45 -7.82 18.20
CA VAL A 39 24.72 -7.02 17.21
C VAL A 39 25.62 -5.98 16.54
N GLU A 40 26.48 -5.29 17.30
CA GLU A 40 27.43 -4.32 16.72
C GLU A 40 28.41 -5.01 15.77
N GLN A 41 28.88 -6.19 16.11
CA GLN A 41 29.75 -6.97 15.23
C GLN A 41 29.04 -7.43 13.98
N LEU A 42 27.80 -7.89 14.08
CA LEU A 42 26.96 -8.24 12.91
C LEU A 42 26.75 -7.05 11.97
N LYS A 43 26.54 -5.85 12.52
CA LYS A 43 26.41 -4.61 11.74
C LYS A 43 27.68 -4.24 10.96
N THR A 44 28.84 -4.72 11.35
CA THR A 44 30.11 -4.44 10.67
C THR A 44 30.57 -5.57 9.76
N THR A 45 29.85 -6.70 9.74
CA THR A 45 30.20 -7.87 8.92
C THR A 45 29.63 -7.71 7.51
N ALA A 46 30.47 -7.38 6.55
CA ALA A 46 30.08 -7.07 5.17
C ALA A 46 29.30 -8.20 4.47
N SER A 47 29.61 -9.47 4.78
CA SER A 47 28.95 -10.63 4.15
C SER A 47 27.47 -10.82 4.51
N ILE A 48 26.98 -10.15 5.56
CA ILE A 48 25.59 -10.23 6.00
C ILE A 48 24.86 -8.89 5.87
N GLN A 49 25.59 -7.83 5.47
CA GLN A 49 25.00 -6.54 5.20
C GLN A 49 24.41 -6.53 3.80
N GLN A 50 23.15 -6.18 3.70
CA GLN A 50 22.49 -5.88 2.44
C GLN A 50 21.84 -4.50 2.58
N SER A 51 22.15 -3.60 1.65
CA SER A 51 21.48 -2.30 1.60
C SER A 51 20.00 -2.51 1.25
N LEU A 52 19.11 -1.74 1.88
CA LEU A 52 17.68 -1.73 1.48
C LEU A 52 17.52 -1.32 0.01
N ASP A 53 18.45 -0.53 -0.52
CA ASP A 53 18.47 -0.12 -1.93
C ASP A 53 18.77 -1.28 -2.88
N GLU A 54 19.38 -2.37 -2.37
CA GLU A 54 19.69 -3.60 -3.13
C GLU A 54 18.56 -4.64 -3.04
N LEU A 55 17.62 -4.43 -2.13
CA LEU A 55 16.41 -5.23 -2.04
C LEU A 55 15.45 -4.74 -3.13
N ASP A 56 15.63 -5.24 -4.34
CA ASP A 56 14.77 -4.90 -5.47
C ASP A 56 13.54 -5.80 -5.49
N TYR A 57 12.38 -5.19 -5.67
CA TYR A 57 11.13 -5.93 -5.82
C TYR A 57 11.05 -6.51 -7.25
N PRO A 58 10.82 -7.81 -7.38
CA PRO A 58 10.45 -8.37 -8.67
C PRO A 58 9.15 -7.73 -9.17
N ASN A 59 9.16 -7.33 -10.41
CA ASN A 59 8.11 -6.48 -10.97
C ASN A 59 6.74 -7.17 -11.13
N ASP A 60 6.68 -8.49 -11.13
CA ASP A 60 5.49 -9.25 -11.50
C ASP A 60 4.93 -10.08 -10.35
N LEU A 61 5.41 -9.86 -9.12
CA LEU A 61 5.01 -10.64 -7.95
C LEU A 61 4.16 -9.82 -6.98
N VAL A 62 3.00 -10.35 -6.62
CA VAL A 62 2.19 -9.86 -5.50
C VAL A 62 2.48 -10.71 -4.28
N VAL A 63 2.95 -10.08 -3.21
CA VAL A 63 3.40 -10.80 -2.00
C VAL A 63 2.28 -10.84 -0.97
N PHE A 64 2.04 -12.03 -0.43
CA PHE A 64 1.05 -12.35 0.59
C PHE A 64 1.72 -12.91 1.85
N GLN A 65 0.99 -13.04 2.95
CA GLN A 65 1.50 -13.63 4.19
C GLN A 65 2.08 -15.04 4.02
N ASN A 66 1.52 -15.83 3.11
CA ASN A 66 1.88 -17.23 2.91
C ASN A 66 2.73 -17.50 1.66
N GLY A 67 3.08 -16.48 0.88
CA GLY A 67 3.89 -16.64 -0.32
C GLY A 67 3.77 -15.46 -1.29
N CYS A 68 3.98 -15.74 -2.56
CA CYS A 68 3.83 -14.76 -3.62
C CYS A 68 3.09 -15.35 -4.83
N TYR A 69 2.30 -14.51 -5.48
CA TYR A 69 1.59 -14.82 -6.72
C TYR A 69 2.30 -14.13 -7.89
N ASP A 70 2.73 -14.91 -8.85
CA ASP A 70 3.30 -14.41 -10.12
C ASP A 70 2.14 -14.10 -11.06
N ILE A 71 1.99 -12.82 -11.41
CA ILE A 71 0.89 -12.34 -12.25
C ILE A 71 1.09 -12.81 -13.71
N THR A 72 2.33 -12.90 -14.16
CA THR A 72 2.67 -13.31 -15.53
C THR A 72 2.49 -14.81 -15.72
N LEU A 73 3.00 -15.60 -14.78
CA LEU A 73 2.87 -17.06 -14.82
C LEU A 73 1.53 -17.56 -14.31
N LYS A 74 0.77 -16.71 -13.58
CA LYS A 74 -0.49 -17.06 -12.89
C LYS A 74 -0.31 -18.20 -11.89
N GLU A 75 0.81 -18.22 -11.21
CA GLU A 75 1.18 -19.27 -10.25
C GLU A 75 1.45 -18.70 -8.86
N PHE A 76 1.03 -19.43 -7.84
CA PHE A 76 1.35 -19.12 -6.44
C PHE A 76 2.46 -20.03 -5.92
N ARG A 77 3.45 -19.43 -5.25
CA ARG A 77 4.56 -20.15 -4.63
C ARG A 77 4.96 -19.57 -3.28
N LYS A 78 5.72 -20.30 -2.50
CA LYS A 78 6.33 -19.76 -1.29
C LYS A 78 7.38 -18.71 -1.64
N ALA A 79 7.41 -17.65 -0.85
CA ALA A 79 8.48 -16.67 -0.91
C ALA A 79 9.77 -17.21 -0.31
N THR A 80 10.91 -16.85 -0.89
CA THR A 80 12.24 -17.23 -0.45
C THR A 80 13.10 -16.01 -0.14
N PRO A 81 14.21 -16.12 0.58
CA PRO A 81 15.12 -15.01 0.85
C PRO A 81 15.65 -14.34 -0.42
N GLU A 82 15.81 -15.10 -1.50
CA GLU A 82 16.32 -14.64 -2.80
C GLU A 82 15.35 -13.68 -3.50
N ASP A 83 14.05 -13.75 -3.16
CA ASP A 83 13.02 -12.84 -3.69
C ASP A 83 13.17 -11.41 -3.15
N LYS A 84 13.90 -11.22 -2.06
CA LYS A 84 14.23 -9.90 -1.47
C LYS A 84 13.05 -9.00 -1.13
N PHE A 85 11.87 -9.57 -0.86
CA PHE A 85 10.70 -8.80 -0.47
C PHE A 85 10.93 -8.04 0.84
N ILE A 86 10.50 -6.79 0.92
CA ILE A 86 10.52 -5.97 2.14
C ILE A 86 9.13 -5.66 2.68
N ASN A 87 8.10 -5.81 1.86
CA ASN A 87 6.69 -5.64 2.22
C ASN A 87 5.85 -6.80 1.67
N TYR A 88 4.69 -7.00 2.23
CA TYR A 88 3.70 -7.96 1.76
C TYR A 88 2.29 -7.48 2.10
N ASN A 89 1.32 -7.90 1.32
CA ASN A 89 -0.09 -7.67 1.62
C ASN A 89 -0.49 -8.54 2.83
N ASP A 90 -1.15 -7.93 3.81
CA ASP A 90 -1.46 -8.58 5.10
C ASP A 90 -2.65 -9.56 5.00
N ILE A 91 -2.61 -10.39 3.98
CA ILE A 91 -3.63 -11.37 3.63
C ILE A 91 -2.96 -12.71 3.34
N THR A 92 -3.62 -13.79 3.76
CA THR A 92 -3.29 -15.14 3.32
C THR A 92 -4.01 -15.43 2.00
N TYR A 93 -3.27 -15.71 0.94
CA TYR A 93 -3.87 -16.10 -0.34
C TYR A 93 -4.43 -17.54 -0.24
N ASN A 94 -5.71 -17.69 -0.57
CA ASN A 94 -6.42 -18.96 -0.56
C ASN A 94 -7.34 -19.07 -1.79
N PRO A 95 -6.90 -19.71 -2.89
CA PRO A 95 -7.69 -19.81 -4.10
C PRO A 95 -8.96 -20.66 -3.96
N ASP A 96 -8.99 -21.56 -2.97
CA ASP A 96 -10.09 -22.51 -2.81
C ASP A 96 -11.31 -21.92 -2.07
N ASN A 97 -11.19 -20.74 -1.48
CA ASN A 97 -12.23 -20.12 -0.66
C ASN A 97 -12.84 -18.87 -1.30
N ALA A 98 -13.20 -18.96 -2.59
CA ALA A 98 -13.74 -17.82 -3.34
C ALA A 98 -15.27 -17.77 -3.42
N ASP A 99 -15.99 -18.73 -2.81
CA ASP A 99 -17.45 -18.84 -2.98
C ASP A 99 -18.26 -17.87 -2.11
N ASN A 100 -17.72 -17.44 -0.97
CA ASN A 100 -18.36 -16.46 -0.10
C ASN A 100 -18.13 -15.04 -0.65
N ASN A 101 -19.15 -14.47 -1.33
CA ASN A 101 -19.00 -13.23 -2.08
C ASN A 101 -20.25 -12.33 -2.06
N HIS A 102 -21.22 -12.66 -1.23
CA HIS A 102 -22.51 -11.98 -1.25
C HIS A 102 -22.40 -10.50 -0.86
N VAL A 103 -21.70 -10.21 0.24
CA VAL A 103 -21.53 -8.84 0.75
C VAL A 103 -20.69 -8.01 -0.21
N THR A 104 -19.61 -8.59 -0.73
CA THR A 104 -18.72 -7.91 -1.69
C THR A 104 -19.48 -7.55 -2.96
N LYS A 105 -20.23 -8.49 -3.54
CA LYS A 105 -21.04 -8.23 -4.74
C LYS A 105 -22.10 -7.15 -4.50
N ALA A 106 -22.81 -7.22 -3.38
CA ALA A 106 -23.81 -6.23 -3.01
C ALA A 106 -23.19 -4.83 -2.86
N PHE A 107 -22.08 -4.71 -2.13
CA PHE A 107 -21.39 -3.46 -1.93
C PHE A 107 -20.88 -2.86 -3.24
N PHE A 108 -20.19 -3.66 -4.07
CA PHE A 108 -19.65 -3.17 -5.35
C PHE A 108 -20.77 -2.78 -6.33
N ASN A 109 -21.88 -3.52 -6.36
CA ASN A 109 -23.05 -3.14 -7.16
C ASN A 109 -23.66 -1.83 -6.67
N GLN A 110 -23.75 -1.63 -5.36
CA GLN A 110 -24.26 -0.40 -4.75
C GLN A 110 -23.40 0.81 -5.09
N ILE A 111 -22.09 0.76 -4.86
CA ILE A 111 -21.20 1.91 -5.12
C ILE A 111 -21.03 2.20 -6.61
N SER A 112 -21.16 1.19 -7.48
CA SER A 112 -21.15 1.38 -8.94
C SER A 112 -22.50 1.81 -9.50
N GLY A 113 -23.60 1.64 -8.74
CA GLY A 113 -24.96 1.86 -9.24
C GLY A 113 -25.35 0.94 -10.37
N GLY A 114 -24.72 -0.24 -10.46
CA GLY A 114 -24.93 -1.21 -11.55
C GLY A 114 -24.19 -0.87 -12.84
N ASP A 115 -23.40 0.22 -12.87
CA ASP A 115 -22.54 0.55 -14.02
C ASP A 115 -21.38 -0.44 -14.10
N LYS A 116 -21.34 -1.21 -15.18
CA LYS A 116 -20.35 -2.27 -15.42
C LYS A 116 -18.95 -1.70 -15.65
N ASP A 117 -18.81 -0.52 -16.23
CA ASP A 117 -17.52 0.09 -16.50
C ASP A 117 -16.95 0.69 -15.21
N LEU A 118 -17.78 1.33 -14.39
CA LEU A 118 -17.37 1.77 -13.06
C LEU A 118 -17.01 0.58 -12.17
N LEU A 119 -17.75 -0.52 -12.24
CA LEU A 119 -17.43 -1.75 -11.52
C LEU A 119 -16.04 -2.29 -11.91
N ARG A 120 -15.70 -2.30 -13.20
CA ARG A 120 -14.36 -2.68 -13.68
C ARG A 120 -13.28 -1.74 -13.12
N VAL A 121 -13.55 -0.43 -13.13
CA VAL A 121 -12.61 0.57 -12.56
C VAL A 121 -12.37 0.31 -11.09
N LEU A 122 -13.41 0.04 -10.29
CA LEU A 122 -13.27 -0.25 -8.85
C LEU A 122 -12.38 -1.48 -8.61
N TRP A 123 -12.59 -2.57 -9.35
CA TRP A 123 -11.73 -3.76 -9.29
C TRP A 123 -10.29 -3.46 -9.73
N SER A 124 -10.12 -2.68 -10.80
CA SER A 124 -8.80 -2.26 -11.29
C SER A 124 -8.05 -1.41 -10.27
N VAL A 125 -8.75 -0.58 -9.49
CA VAL A 125 -8.13 0.21 -8.40
C VAL A 125 -7.57 -0.73 -7.33
N ILE A 126 -8.33 -1.73 -6.89
CA ILE A 126 -7.83 -2.72 -5.91
C ILE A 126 -6.62 -3.46 -6.47
N GLY A 127 -6.71 -4.00 -7.68
CA GLY A 127 -5.61 -4.69 -8.32
C GLY A 127 -4.35 -3.83 -8.43
N ALA A 128 -4.50 -2.59 -8.86
CA ALA A 128 -3.39 -1.63 -8.96
C ALA A 128 -2.74 -1.33 -7.60
N ILE A 129 -3.53 -1.25 -6.53
CA ILE A 129 -3.03 -1.00 -5.17
C ILE A 129 -2.24 -2.20 -4.65
N LEU A 130 -2.68 -3.42 -4.95
CA LEU A 130 -2.05 -4.66 -4.50
C LEU A 130 -0.81 -5.04 -5.32
N ALA A 131 -0.74 -4.61 -6.59
CA ALA A 131 0.39 -4.89 -7.46
C ALA A 131 1.44 -3.78 -7.34
N PRO A 132 2.63 -4.07 -6.80
CA PRO A 132 3.67 -3.05 -6.56
C PRO A 132 4.12 -2.38 -7.85
N ASN A 133 4.07 -3.08 -8.98
CA ASN A 133 4.62 -2.62 -10.26
C ASN A 133 3.61 -2.07 -11.24
N ALA A 134 2.34 -2.07 -10.87
CA ALA A 134 1.36 -1.35 -11.65
C ALA A 134 1.74 0.13 -11.69
N CYS A 135 2.58 0.50 -12.67
CA CYS A 135 3.05 1.86 -12.85
C CYS A 135 1.94 2.71 -13.45
N PHE A 136 1.03 3.14 -12.60
CA PHE A 136 0.05 4.15 -12.99
C PHE A 136 0.67 5.53 -12.83
N LYS A 137 0.81 6.25 -13.91
CA LYS A 137 1.13 7.69 -13.87
C LYS A 137 0.00 8.52 -13.30
N LYS A 138 -0.76 7.93 -12.36
CA LYS A 138 -1.99 8.48 -11.80
C LYS A 138 -2.05 8.23 -10.30
N PHE A 139 -2.77 9.09 -9.60
CA PHE A 139 -3.30 8.80 -8.28
C PHE A 139 -4.82 8.63 -8.36
N PHE A 140 -5.36 7.84 -7.44
CA PHE A 140 -6.80 7.57 -7.36
C PHE A 140 -7.49 8.63 -6.52
N TYR A 141 -8.63 9.10 -6.98
CA TYR A 141 -9.42 10.11 -6.30
C TYR A 141 -10.89 9.71 -6.24
N LEU A 142 -11.33 9.24 -5.08
CA LEU A 142 -12.71 8.86 -4.83
C LEU A 142 -13.52 10.14 -4.63
N TYR A 143 -14.37 10.46 -5.58
CA TYR A 143 -15.15 11.69 -5.59
C TYR A 143 -16.63 11.40 -5.44
N GLY A 144 -17.32 12.11 -4.55
CA GLY A 144 -18.78 12.00 -4.40
C GLY A 144 -19.29 12.58 -3.11
N LYS A 145 -20.61 12.62 -2.96
CA LYS A 145 -21.29 13.11 -1.76
C LYS A 145 -20.95 12.29 -0.51
N PRO A 146 -21.24 12.77 0.70
CA PRO A 146 -21.19 11.94 1.89
C PRO A 146 -22.05 10.68 1.74
N ASP A 147 -21.74 9.66 2.52
CA ASP A 147 -22.54 8.42 2.64
C ASP A 147 -22.70 7.61 1.34
N THR A 148 -21.67 7.64 0.49
CA THR A 148 -21.64 6.89 -0.79
C THR A 148 -20.69 5.70 -0.79
N GLY A 149 -20.12 5.32 0.38
CA GLY A 149 -19.22 4.17 0.51
C GLY A 149 -17.73 4.46 0.25
N LYS A 150 -17.32 5.71 -0.03
CA LYS A 150 -15.91 6.07 -0.26
C LYS A 150 -14.97 5.61 0.86
N SER A 151 -15.33 5.92 2.10
CA SER A 151 -14.51 5.57 3.27
C SER A 151 -14.42 4.06 3.47
N VAL A 152 -15.53 3.34 3.28
CA VAL A 152 -15.54 1.87 3.37
C VAL A 152 -14.64 1.26 2.29
N PHE A 153 -14.72 1.73 1.05
CA PHE A 153 -13.87 1.26 -0.05
C PHE A 153 -12.38 1.56 0.22
N GLY A 154 -12.07 2.77 0.68
CA GLY A 154 -10.69 3.14 1.03
C GLY A 154 -10.14 2.31 2.19
N SER A 155 -10.91 2.11 3.25
CA SER A 155 -10.53 1.26 4.38
C SER A 155 -10.40 -0.21 4.00
N LEU A 156 -11.24 -0.70 3.08
CA LEU A 156 -11.05 -2.04 2.50
C LEU A 156 -9.68 -2.14 1.83
N CYS A 157 -9.30 -1.17 1.00
CA CYS A 157 -7.97 -1.14 0.37
C CYS A 157 -6.83 -1.14 1.39
N GLU A 158 -6.95 -0.38 2.49
CA GLU A 158 -5.97 -0.35 3.57
C GLU A 158 -5.80 -1.72 4.23
N HIS A 159 -6.89 -2.41 4.52
CA HIS A 159 -6.85 -3.73 5.15
C HIS A 159 -6.31 -4.81 4.20
N LEU A 160 -6.60 -4.71 2.90
CA LEU A 160 -6.05 -5.63 1.90
C LEU A 160 -4.53 -5.49 1.77
N VAL A 161 -4.01 -4.27 1.78
CA VAL A 161 -2.56 -3.99 1.76
C VAL A 161 -1.91 -4.29 3.12
N GLY A 162 -2.67 -4.14 4.20
CA GLY A 162 -2.21 -4.16 5.59
C GLY A 162 -1.98 -2.74 6.14
N ILE A 163 -2.61 -2.45 7.27
CA ILE A 163 -2.58 -1.12 7.90
C ILE A 163 -1.16 -0.61 8.13
N ASN A 164 -0.23 -1.50 8.51
CA ASN A 164 1.17 -1.15 8.74
C ASN A 164 1.91 -0.73 7.46
N ASN A 165 1.43 -1.11 6.30
CA ASN A 165 1.95 -0.73 4.98
C ASN A 165 1.32 0.57 4.44
N CYS A 166 0.40 1.16 5.21
CA CYS A 166 -0.28 2.39 4.84
C CYS A 166 0.33 3.63 5.49
N SER A 167 0.16 4.76 4.84
CA SER A 167 0.42 6.11 5.35
C SER A 167 -0.83 6.96 5.13
N HIS A 168 -1.01 7.99 5.96
CA HIS A 168 -2.19 8.86 5.93
C HIS A 168 -1.77 10.32 5.77
N ILE A 169 -1.25 10.63 4.59
CA ILE A 169 -0.85 12.00 4.22
C ILE A 169 -1.96 12.59 3.37
N SER A 170 -2.56 13.70 3.80
CA SER A 170 -3.60 14.36 3.02
C SER A 170 -3.03 14.99 1.74
N LEU A 171 -3.90 15.19 0.75
CA LEU A 171 -3.52 15.83 -0.50
C LEU A 171 -2.96 17.25 -0.26
N GLU A 172 -3.47 17.97 0.74
CA GLU A 172 -2.95 19.25 1.16
C GLU A 172 -1.54 19.15 1.75
N GLN A 173 -1.30 18.16 2.62
CA GLN A 173 0.04 17.93 3.19
C GLN A 173 1.07 17.59 2.10
N PHE A 174 0.69 16.81 1.09
CA PHE A 174 1.55 16.57 -0.08
C PHE A 174 1.93 17.85 -0.80
N SER A 175 0.99 18.79 -0.89
CA SER A 175 1.21 20.07 -1.58
C SER A 175 2.01 21.09 -0.76
N ASN A 176 1.88 21.06 0.57
CA ASN A 176 2.32 22.16 1.42
C ASN A 176 3.49 21.83 2.34
N SER A 177 3.84 20.54 2.52
CA SER A 177 4.88 20.12 3.46
C SER A 177 6.06 19.47 2.76
N LYS A 178 7.25 20.04 2.97
CA LYS A 178 8.53 19.52 2.45
C LYS A 178 8.88 18.11 2.96
N TYR A 179 8.39 17.77 4.16
CA TYR A 179 8.76 16.53 4.85
C TYR A 179 7.66 15.45 4.77
N SER A 180 6.55 15.73 4.10
CA SER A 180 5.42 14.80 4.07
C SER A 180 5.79 13.49 3.37
N SER A 181 6.48 13.57 2.25
CA SER A 181 6.88 12.42 1.44
C SER A 181 7.81 11.44 2.17
N ALA A 182 8.58 11.89 3.16
CA ALA A 182 9.41 11.00 3.98
C ALA A 182 8.60 9.97 4.79
N ARG A 183 7.33 10.28 5.10
CA ARG A 183 6.40 9.35 5.79
C ARG A 183 5.97 8.16 4.92
N LEU A 184 6.29 8.19 3.63
CA LEU A 184 6.02 7.09 2.69
C LEU A 184 7.12 6.03 2.69
N TYR A 185 8.19 6.23 3.44
CA TYR A 185 9.27 5.24 3.53
C TYR A 185 8.73 3.89 4.01
N ASN A 186 9.02 2.83 3.27
CA ASN A 186 8.52 1.47 3.50
C ASN A 186 6.98 1.35 3.51
N LYS A 187 6.28 2.22 2.78
CA LYS A 187 4.83 2.14 2.60
C LYS A 187 4.49 1.69 1.18
N MET A 188 3.38 0.99 1.05
CA MET A 188 2.83 0.53 -0.25
C MET A 188 1.67 1.40 -0.70
N LEU A 189 0.92 1.94 0.26
CA LEU A 189 -0.27 2.75 0.00
C LEU A 189 -0.28 4.01 0.86
N ASN A 190 -0.63 5.13 0.28
CA ASN A 190 -1.06 6.32 1.03
C ASN A 190 -2.54 6.55 0.82
N THR A 191 -3.27 6.63 1.90
CA THR A 191 -4.69 6.96 1.89
C THR A 191 -4.96 8.22 2.67
N SER A 192 -5.93 9.01 2.20
CA SER A 192 -6.57 10.04 3.00
C SER A 192 -8.02 10.11 2.58
N LEU A 193 -8.90 9.66 3.47
CA LEU A 193 -10.31 9.40 3.15
C LEU A 193 -11.24 10.58 3.46
N ASP A 194 -10.69 11.63 4.02
CA ASP A 194 -11.39 12.89 4.27
C ASP A 194 -10.47 14.06 3.92
N ASN A 195 -10.56 14.51 2.67
CA ASN A 195 -9.83 15.67 2.21
C ASN A 195 -10.79 16.85 2.04
N SER A 196 -10.48 17.95 2.73
CA SER A 196 -11.15 19.22 2.52
C SER A 196 -10.85 19.78 1.13
N SER A 197 -11.68 20.73 0.66
CA SER A 197 -11.45 21.49 -0.58
C SER A 197 -10.30 22.48 -0.41
N SER A 198 -9.08 21.97 -0.33
CA SER A 198 -7.88 22.82 -0.21
C SER A 198 -7.28 23.16 -1.56
N VAL A 199 -6.62 24.31 -1.62
CA VAL A 199 -5.87 24.74 -2.80
C VAL A 199 -4.47 24.12 -2.77
N LEU A 200 -4.17 23.32 -3.78
CA LEU A 200 -2.85 22.73 -3.96
C LEU A 200 -1.87 23.80 -4.47
N LYS A 201 -0.90 24.16 -3.63
CA LYS A 201 0.06 25.24 -3.90
C LYS A 201 1.29 24.77 -4.66
N ASN A 202 1.70 23.51 -4.45
CA ASN A 202 2.86 22.90 -5.08
C ASN A 202 2.55 21.44 -5.46
N LEU A 203 2.68 21.13 -6.72
CA LEU A 203 2.43 19.77 -7.25
C LEU A 203 3.71 18.95 -7.41
N GLY A 204 4.85 19.43 -6.91
CA GLY A 204 6.15 18.79 -7.10
C GLY A 204 6.17 17.35 -6.71
N ASP A 205 5.84 17.03 -5.46
CA ASP A 205 5.84 15.65 -4.96
C ASP A 205 4.78 14.78 -5.66
N LEU A 206 3.56 15.27 -5.88
CA LEU A 206 2.55 14.54 -6.65
C LEU A 206 3.05 14.20 -8.06
N LYS A 207 3.73 15.14 -8.73
CA LYS A 207 4.33 14.90 -10.05
C LYS A 207 5.39 13.81 -10.00
N ARG A 208 6.21 13.79 -8.95
CA ARG A 208 7.28 12.80 -8.75
C ARG A 208 6.68 11.40 -8.49
N PHE A 209 5.69 11.27 -7.61
CA PHE A 209 5.02 10.00 -7.31
C PHE A 209 4.15 9.47 -8.45
N THR A 210 3.80 10.30 -9.41
CA THR A 210 2.99 9.93 -10.59
C THR A 210 3.75 10.05 -11.91
N SER A 211 5.09 10.10 -11.87
CA SER A 211 5.92 10.18 -13.07
C SER A 211 6.00 8.85 -13.82
N GLY A 212 5.85 7.75 -13.09
CA GLY A 212 6.05 6.40 -13.63
C GLY A 212 7.51 6.04 -13.85
N GLY A 213 8.43 6.83 -13.31
CA GLY A 213 9.86 6.53 -13.32
C GLY A 213 10.21 5.50 -12.24
N LYS A 214 11.20 4.66 -12.55
CA LYS A 214 11.79 3.72 -11.59
C LYS A 214 12.91 4.35 -10.75
N ASP A 215 13.19 5.63 -10.97
CA ASP A 215 14.23 6.33 -10.25
C ASP A 215 13.88 6.54 -8.79
N TYR A 216 14.89 6.36 -7.94
CA TYR A 216 14.72 6.63 -6.52
C TYR A 216 14.46 8.12 -6.27
N LEU A 217 13.56 8.37 -5.33
CA LEU A 217 13.25 9.69 -4.82
C LEU A 217 13.90 9.86 -3.45
N GLU A 218 14.82 10.80 -3.33
CA GLU A 218 15.35 11.19 -2.03
C GLU A 218 14.38 12.15 -1.33
N THR A 219 13.99 11.79 -0.10
CA THR A 219 13.12 12.59 0.75
C THR A 219 13.82 12.93 2.06
N GLU A 220 13.74 14.19 2.45
CA GLU A 220 14.38 14.69 3.66
C GLU A 220 13.54 14.35 4.90
N VAL A 221 14.18 13.80 5.92
CA VAL A 221 13.58 13.51 7.22
C VAL A 221 13.87 14.67 8.17
N LYS A 222 12.84 15.18 8.84
CA LYS A 222 12.98 16.27 9.81
C LYS A 222 13.94 15.83 10.93
N TYR A 223 15.00 16.58 11.12
CA TYR A 223 16.08 16.29 12.09
C TYR A 223 16.85 14.98 11.83
N GLY A 224 16.80 14.45 10.61
CA GLY A 224 17.46 13.20 10.21
C GLY A 224 18.16 13.33 8.86
N GLY A 225 18.53 12.19 8.28
CA GLY A 225 19.12 12.11 6.94
C GLY A 225 18.07 12.11 5.83
N PHE A 226 18.37 11.37 4.77
CA PHE A 226 17.49 11.19 3.64
C PHE A 226 17.00 9.74 3.57
N HIS A 227 15.76 9.54 3.15
CA HIS A 227 15.25 8.25 2.72
C HIS A 227 15.20 8.18 1.20
N LYS A 228 15.57 7.04 0.66
CA LYS A 228 15.34 6.72 -0.75
C LYS A 228 14.04 5.95 -0.88
N LEU A 229 13.15 6.44 -1.73
CA LEU A 229 11.84 5.84 -2.00
C LEU A 229 11.77 5.39 -3.45
N ARG A 230 11.02 4.32 -3.69
CA ARG A 230 10.57 3.89 -5.01
C ARG A 230 9.15 4.42 -5.25
N PRO A 231 8.97 5.55 -5.96
CA PRO A 231 7.66 6.17 -6.15
C PRO A 231 6.65 5.25 -6.86
N ASP A 232 7.12 4.42 -7.78
CA ASP A 232 6.33 3.45 -8.53
C ASP A 232 5.70 2.36 -7.64
N HIS A 233 6.31 2.03 -6.51
CA HIS A 233 5.79 1.04 -5.56
C HIS A 233 4.72 1.60 -4.62
N ILE A 234 4.55 2.91 -4.56
CA ILE A 234 3.64 3.56 -3.62
C ILE A 234 2.43 4.07 -4.38
N LYS A 235 1.25 3.57 -4.04
CA LYS A 235 -0.01 4.03 -4.62
C LYS A 235 -0.61 5.12 -3.75
N LEU A 236 -1.25 6.09 -4.39
CA LEU A 236 -1.89 7.22 -3.70
C LEU A 236 -3.39 7.16 -3.92
N LEU A 237 -4.17 7.09 -2.85
CA LEU A 237 -5.63 7.06 -2.83
C LEU A 237 -6.15 8.20 -1.95
N PHE A 238 -6.93 9.07 -2.52
CA PHE A 238 -7.57 10.17 -1.80
C PHE A 238 -9.08 10.10 -1.95
N ALA A 239 -9.82 10.53 -0.94
CA ALA A 239 -11.27 10.67 -1.02
C ALA A 239 -11.70 12.08 -0.59
N SER A 240 -12.69 12.64 -1.27
CA SER A 240 -13.26 13.94 -0.94
C SER A 240 -14.65 14.11 -1.52
N ASN A 241 -15.39 15.07 -0.97
CA ASN A 241 -16.69 15.49 -1.49
C ASN A 241 -16.57 16.59 -2.57
N SER A 242 -15.36 17.10 -2.79
CA SER A 242 -15.08 18.16 -3.78
C SER A 242 -13.83 17.84 -4.58
N LEU A 243 -13.72 18.35 -5.79
CA LEU A 243 -12.49 18.23 -6.59
C LEU A 243 -11.40 19.17 -6.03
N PRO A 244 -10.12 18.76 -6.12
CA PRO A 244 -9.04 19.59 -5.65
C PRO A 244 -8.89 20.85 -6.51
N LEU A 245 -8.70 21.98 -5.87
CA LEU A 245 -8.37 23.24 -6.53
C LEU A 245 -6.85 23.36 -6.69
N VAL A 246 -6.42 23.92 -7.80
CA VAL A 246 -5.00 24.12 -8.11
C VAL A 246 -4.69 25.62 -8.07
N SER A 247 -3.58 25.99 -7.44
CA SER A 247 -3.12 27.37 -7.42
C SER A 247 -2.91 27.91 -8.84
N SER A 248 -3.19 29.18 -9.06
CA SER A 248 -2.95 29.87 -10.33
C SER A 248 -1.48 29.87 -10.80
N LYS A 249 -0.56 29.51 -9.90
CA LYS A 249 0.87 29.37 -10.21
C LYS A 249 1.23 28.02 -10.82
N GLU A 250 0.33 27.04 -10.76
CA GLU A 250 0.51 25.69 -11.29
C GLU A 250 -0.35 25.47 -12.54
N ASP A 251 0.16 24.72 -13.51
CA ASP A 251 -0.63 24.36 -14.69
C ASP A 251 -1.71 23.32 -14.31
N PRO A 252 -3.00 23.63 -14.48
CA PRO A 252 -4.09 22.70 -14.21
C PRO A 252 -4.00 21.40 -15.03
N LYS A 253 -3.37 21.39 -16.19
CA LYS A 253 -3.15 20.18 -17.00
C LYS A 253 -2.27 19.19 -16.25
N SER A 254 -1.35 19.66 -15.42
CA SER A 254 -0.42 18.79 -14.70
C SER A 254 -1.13 17.89 -13.68
N ILE A 255 -2.20 18.33 -13.03
CA ILE A 255 -3.02 17.48 -12.16
C ILE A 255 -4.02 16.67 -12.95
N ARG A 256 -4.68 17.25 -13.96
CA ARG A 256 -5.65 16.56 -14.81
C ARG A 256 -5.07 15.30 -15.44
N ASN A 257 -3.82 15.35 -15.86
CA ASN A 257 -3.14 14.21 -16.44
C ASN A 257 -2.72 13.15 -15.43
N ARG A 258 -2.80 13.44 -14.12
CA ARG A 258 -2.32 12.57 -13.03
C ARG A 258 -3.41 12.06 -12.10
N ILE A 259 -4.60 12.62 -12.18
CA ILE A 259 -5.73 12.19 -11.38
C ILE A 259 -6.59 11.17 -12.15
N LEU A 260 -6.95 10.09 -11.48
CA LEU A 260 -8.00 9.18 -11.93
C LEU A 260 -9.16 9.35 -10.96
N ILE A 261 -10.23 9.99 -11.44
CA ILE A 261 -11.43 10.24 -10.64
C ILE A 261 -12.32 9.01 -10.72
N VAL A 262 -12.64 8.45 -9.54
CA VAL A 262 -13.58 7.35 -9.37
C VAL A 262 -14.85 7.92 -8.74
N PRO A 263 -15.97 7.99 -9.47
CA PRO A 263 -17.19 8.61 -8.98
C PRO A 263 -17.94 7.69 -8.00
N PHE A 264 -18.33 8.23 -6.86
CA PHE A 264 -19.17 7.60 -5.85
C PHE A 264 -20.46 8.42 -5.73
N MET A 265 -21.45 8.14 -6.57
CA MET A 265 -22.64 9.00 -6.71
C MET A 265 -23.87 8.44 -5.99
N ASN A 266 -23.86 7.17 -5.60
CA ASN A 266 -25.01 6.49 -5.03
C ASN A 266 -24.98 6.61 -3.50
N THR A 267 -25.84 7.49 -2.97
CA THR A 267 -25.98 7.71 -1.52
C THR A 267 -26.75 6.56 -0.87
N VAL A 268 -26.27 6.07 0.26
CA VAL A 268 -26.95 5.06 1.07
C VAL A 268 -27.86 5.75 2.08
N PRO A 269 -29.19 5.49 2.05
CA PRO A 269 -30.12 5.98 3.06
C PRO A 269 -29.66 5.58 4.48
N ALA A 270 -29.98 6.42 5.48
CA ALA A 270 -29.51 6.19 6.84
C ALA A 270 -29.99 4.84 7.40
N GLU A 271 -31.21 4.44 7.08
CA GLU A 271 -31.86 3.18 7.48
C GLU A 271 -31.25 1.93 6.85
N GLU A 272 -30.53 2.08 5.74
CA GLU A 272 -29.90 0.98 5.00
C GLU A 272 -28.40 0.84 5.33
N ARG A 273 -27.85 1.71 6.21
CA ARG A 273 -26.42 1.69 6.55
C ARG A 273 -26.08 0.52 7.44
N ASN A 274 -25.12 -0.26 7.00
CA ASN A 274 -24.55 -1.35 7.78
C ASN A 274 -23.26 -0.86 8.47
N GLU A 275 -23.29 -0.70 9.77
CA GLU A 275 -22.11 -0.27 10.57
C GLU A 275 -20.99 -1.32 10.56
N ASN A 276 -21.32 -2.59 10.33
CA ASN A 276 -20.37 -3.70 10.29
C ASN A 276 -19.89 -4.05 8.87
N LEU A 277 -20.26 -3.26 7.87
CA LEU A 277 -20.01 -3.57 6.46
C LEU A 277 -18.53 -3.86 6.16
N LEU A 278 -17.61 -3.08 6.73
CA LEU A 278 -16.17 -3.31 6.54
C LEU A 278 -15.74 -4.68 7.08
N GLN A 279 -16.19 -5.03 8.29
CA GLN A 279 -15.87 -6.33 8.90
C GLN A 279 -16.42 -7.49 8.06
N GLU A 280 -17.64 -7.36 7.56
CA GLU A 280 -18.26 -8.37 6.68
C GLU A 280 -17.50 -8.51 5.36
N LEU A 281 -17.09 -7.40 4.74
CA LEU A 281 -16.24 -7.42 3.54
C LEU A 281 -14.89 -8.12 3.78
N LEU A 282 -14.30 -7.91 4.96
CA LEU A 282 -13.03 -8.55 5.31
C LEU A 282 -13.16 -10.06 5.55
N LEU A 283 -14.35 -10.56 5.88
CA LEU A 283 -14.62 -12.00 5.91
C LEU A 283 -14.65 -12.63 4.50
N GLU A 284 -14.93 -11.83 3.47
CA GLU A 284 -14.95 -12.24 2.06
C GLU A 284 -13.65 -11.88 1.30
N LYS A 285 -12.57 -11.55 2.00
CA LYS A 285 -11.29 -11.14 1.38
C LYS A 285 -10.72 -12.15 0.39
N ASP A 286 -10.92 -13.45 0.63
CA ASP A 286 -10.44 -14.51 -0.25
C ASP A 286 -11.12 -14.42 -1.63
N TYR A 287 -12.44 -14.13 -1.67
CA TYR A 287 -13.13 -13.84 -2.93
C TYR A 287 -12.56 -12.62 -3.64
N ILE A 288 -12.29 -11.53 -2.89
CA ILE A 288 -11.73 -10.31 -3.48
C ILE A 288 -10.39 -10.62 -4.14
N MET A 289 -9.53 -11.37 -3.46
CA MET A 289 -8.18 -11.71 -3.94
C MET A 289 -8.16 -12.68 -5.12
N ASN A 290 -9.19 -13.53 -5.25
CA ASN A 290 -9.31 -14.49 -6.36
C ASN A 290 -10.12 -13.94 -7.54
N SER A 291 -10.63 -12.71 -7.46
CA SER A 291 -11.41 -12.13 -8.54
C SER A 291 -10.55 -11.86 -9.77
N GLU A 292 -10.81 -12.57 -10.87
CA GLU A 292 -10.16 -12.31 -12.16
C GLU A 292 -10.32 -10.84 -12.59
N ALA A 293 -11.43 -10.19 -12.23
CA ALA A 293 -11.68 -8.81 -12.56
C ALA A 293 -10.63 -7.86 -11.95
N MET A 294 -10.04 -8.25 -10.81
CA MET A 294 -9.00 -7.48 -10.15
C MET A 294 -7.69 -7.47 -10.96
N TRP A 295 -7.33 -8.59 -11.58
CA TRP A 295 -6.06 -8.72 -12.32
C TRP A 295 -6.12 -8.23 -13.76
N ARG A 296 -7.32 -7.98 -14.30
CA ARG A 296 -7.53 -7.49 -15.70
C ARG A 296 -7.02 -6.08 -15.96
N PHE A 297 -6.61 -5.33 -14.94
CA PHE A 297 -5.98 -4.01 -15.16
C PHE A 297 -4.58 -4.11 -15.79
N MET A 298 -4.02 -5.31 -15.86
CA MET A 298 -2.69 -5.58 -16.41
C MET A 298 -2.74 -5.98 -17.89
N ASP A 299 -3.92 -6.33 -18.39
CA ASP A 299 -4.20 -6.59 -19.82
C ASP A 299 -4.45 -5.26 -20.56
#